data_6abb8753abb3c20131f079e9975bbd16
#
_entry.id   6abb8753abb3c20131f079e9975bbd16
#
_cell.length_a   1.000
_cell.length_b   1.000
_cell.length_c   1.000
_cell.angle_alpha   90.00
_cell.angle_beta   90.00
_cell.angle_gamma   90.00
#
_symmetry.space_group_name_H-M   'P 1'
#
loop_
_entity.id
_entity.type
_entity.pdbx_description
1 polymer ?
#
loop_
_entity_poly.entity_id
_entity_poly.type
_entity_poly.pdbx_seq_one_letter_code
_entity_poly.pdbx_strand_id
1 'polypeptide(L)'
;MFGKIKKRFGGILALLAFVVAAPVFADDPPPSPEALVKIRAANGECLKCHSEAGLKAPPKEGMDLKKLREHLVHLDTFTASDHGQMACSKCHGDGYDEHPHAAKAREGISECQDCHARKAMRIERQFDKSVHAENLSDTFTCATCHDPHVMAVATKLRDPHKIVAQDNKICLDCHDSDIAFAKMAPDKKKRPPIDDIHDWLPNTRLHWKAVRCVECHTPTEDKLSLSHEIQNKDKAEKKCASCHTANSSLNARLYRHLQTEEQNKYGFINSVILSNSYVVGATRNPSLDLILIVLFVATVVGVIGHGLVRIITTRLRRSKNHD
;
A
#
# COMPACT_ATOMS: atom_id res chain seq x y z
N MET A 1 24.40 76.01 -15.84
CA MET A 1 23.82 76.08 -14.50
C MET A 1 23.42 74.67 -14.05
N PHE A 2 24.29 74.04 -13.26
CA PHE A 2 24.09 72.60 -12.82
C PHE A 2 23.30 72.59 -11.54
N GLY A 3 22.18 71.86 -11.55
CA GLY A 3 21.28 71.64 -10.38
C GLY A 3 21.18 70.16 -10.05
N LYS A 4 21.73 69.78 -8.93
CA LYS A 4 21.85 68.47 -8.29
C LYS A 4 20.51 67.75 -8.12
N ILE A 5 20.39 66.52 -8.62
CA ILE A 5 19.41 65.56 -8.17
C ILE A 5 20.19 64.51 -7.34
N LYS A 6 20.08 64.64 -6.03
CA LYS A 6 20.57 63.66 -5.03
C LYS A 6 19.46 62.67 -4.67
N LYS A 7 19.77 61.41 -4.85
CA LYS A 7 19.46 60.23 -3.99
C LYS A 7 18.10 60.20 -3.27
N ARG A 8 17.21 59.33 -3.75
CA ARG A 8 16.26 58.57 -2.97
C ARG A 8 16.10 57.18 -3.58
N PHE A 9 17.15 56.36 -3.48
CA PHE A 9 17.09 54.92 -3.68
C PHE A 9 17.70 54.27 -2.42
N GLY A 10 16.89 54.18 -1.39
CA GLY A 10 17.30 53.54 -0.14
C GLY A 10 16.09 53.31 0.72
N GLY A 11 15.30 52.29 0.43
CA GLY A 11 14.16 52.02 1.29
C GLY A 11 13.24 50.84 0.87
N ILE A 12 13.66 49.97 -0.06
CA ILE A 12 12.82 48.81 -0.48
C ILE A 12 13.60 47.50 -0.44
N LEU A 13 14.51 47.34 0.48
CA LEU A 13 15.28 46.07 0.59
C LEU A 13 15.32 45.49 2.02
N ALA A 14 14.28 45.71 2.81
CA ALA A 14 14.24 45.22 4.17
C ALA A 14 12.89 44.60 4.57
N LEU A 15 12.10 44.05 3.62
CA LEU A 15 10.77 43.50 3.90
C LEU A 15 10.50 42.16 3.20
N LEU A 16 11.54 41.36 3.00
CA LEU A 16 11.39 40.03 2.38
C LEU A 16 12.21 38.93 3.12
N ALA A 17 12.18 38.91 4.44
CA ALA A 17 12.82 37.88 5.23
C ALA A 17 11.98 37.50 6.47
N PHE A 18 10.65 37.46 6.33
CA PHE A 18 9.78 36.71 7.25
C PHE A 18 9.07 35.63 6.44
N VAL A 19 9.83 34.72 5.85
CA VAL A 19 9.31 33.39 5.57
C VAL A 19 9.07 32.77 6.94
N VAL A 20 7.81 32.87 7.40
CA VAL A 20 7.32 32.05 8.49
C VAL A 20 7.50 30.62 8.03
N ALA A 21 8.58 29.99 8.46
CA ALA A 21 8.71 28.54 8.42
C ALA A 21 7.55 28.02 9.26
N ALA A 22 6.47 27.64 8.59
CA ALA A 22 5.44 26.84 9.24
C ALA A 22 6.17 25.64 9.84
N PRO A 23 5.92 25.30 11.11
CA PRO A 23 6.54 24.12 11.69
C PRO A 23 6.12 22.96 10.80
N VAL A 24 7.06 22.39 10.08
CA VAL A 24 6.93 21.04 9.54
C VAL A 24 6.84 20.20 10.80
N PHE A 25 5.64 19.75 11.13
CA PHE A 25 5.46 18.73 12.15
C PHE A 25 6.10 17.47 11.57
N ALA A 26 7.39 17.34 11.81
CA ALA A 26 8.11 16.11 11.59
C ALA A 26 7.43 15.03 12.46
N ASP A 27 7.19 13.88 11.89
CA ASP A 27 6.98 12.68 12.67
C ASP A 27 8.13 12.61 13.69
N ASP A 28 7.85 12.18 14.91
CA ASP A 28 8.87 12.11 15.96
C ASP A 28 10.12 11.41 15.43
N PRO A 29 11.32 11.93 15.70
CA PRO A 29 12.53 11.30 15.22
C PRO A 29 12.61 9.85 15.74
N PRO A 30 13.17 8.92 14.96
CA PRO A 30 13.32 7.55 15.40
C PRO A 30 14.07 7.49 16.74
N PRO A 31 13.72 6.57 17.63
CA PRO A 31 14.34 6.47 18.94
C PRO A 31 15.85 6.26 18.82
N SER A 32 16.61 6.86 19.72
CA SER A 32 18.07 6.69 19.77
C SER A 32 18.45 5.21 20.02
N PRO A 33 19.65 4.79 19.65
CA PRO A 33 20.12 3.41 19.92
C PRO A 33 19.99 3.01 21.40
N GLU A 34 20.26 3.93 22.32
CA GLU A 34 20.14 3.70 23.76
C GLU A 34 18.66 3.53 24.17
N ALA A 35 17.77 4.35 23.61
CA ALA A 35 16.33 4.22 23.85
C ALA A 35 15.81 2.88 23.33
N LEU A 36 16.27 2.42 22.15
CA LEU A 36 15.91 1.12 21.59
C LEU A 36 16.35 -0.04 22.48
N VAL A 37 17.52 0.05 23.11
CA VAL A 37 17.98 -0.99 24.06
C VAL A 37 17.03 -1.07 25.26
N LYS A 38 16.63 0.08 25.82
CA LYS A 38 15.67 0.14 26.95
C LYS A 38 14.30 -0.39 26.55
N ILE A 39 13.81 -0.01 25.37
CA ILE A 39 12.53 -0.49 24.83
C ILE A 39 12.55 -2.01 24.66
N ARG A 40 13.60 -2.56 24.07
CA ARG A 40 13.74 -4.01 23.88
C ARG A 40 13.81 -4.77 25.22
N ALA A 41 14.49 -4.22 26.21
CA ALA A 41 14.54 -4.81 27.55
C ALA A 41 13.16 -4.82 28.20
N ALA A 42 12.42 -3.71 28.13
CA ALA A 42 11.06 -3.63 28.67
C ALA A 42 10.10 -4.58 27.93
N ASN A 43 10.15 -4.62 26.60
CA ASN A 43 9.35 -5.55 25.79
C ASN A 43 9.68 -7.02 26.09
N GLY A 44 10.93 -7.30 26.45
CA GLY A 44 11.40 -8.64 26.85
C GLY A 44 10.58 -9.23 27.99
N GLU A 45 10.11 -8.41 28.93
CA GLU A 45 9.28 -8.89 30.04
C GLU A 45 7.93 -9.42 29.55
N CYS A 46 7.29 -8.72 28.63
CA CYS A 46 6.02 -9.16 28.01
C CYS A 46 6.23 -10.42 27.15
N LEU A 47 7.34 -10.46 26.42
CA LEU A 47 7.67 -11.56 25.52
C LEU A 47 8.09 -12.86 26.24
N LYS A 48 8.36 -12.83 27.55
CA LYS A 48 8.51 -14.05 28.35
C LYS A 48 7.26 -14.94 28.29
N CYS A 49 6.09 -14.33 28.15
CA CYS A 49 4.82 -15.04 27.97
C CYS A 49 4.36 -15.00 26.51
N HIS A 50 4.33 -13.82 25.89
CA HIS A 50 3.70 -13.57 24.59
C HIS A 50 4.61 -13.90 23.38
N SER A 51 5.54 -14.85 23.52
CA SER A 51 6.39 -15.36 22.44
C SER A 51 6.24 -16.86 22.25
N GLU A 52 6.74 -17.39 21.12
CA GLU A 52 6.84 -18.82 20.86
C GLU A 52 7.59 -19.57 21.98
N ALA A 53 8.62 -18.95 22.55
CA ALA A 53 9.37 -19.50 23.67
C ALA A 53 8.50 -19.56 24.94
N GLY A 54 7.78 -18.49 25.23
CA GLY A 54 6.85 -18.42 26.36
C GLY A 54 5.69 -19.42 26.26
N LEU A 55 5.19 -19.65 25.04
CA LEU A 55 4.16 -20.69 24.82
C LEU A 55 4.70 -22.10 25.06
N LYS A 56 5.97 -22.39 24.70
CA LYS A 56 6.62 -23.69 24.90
C LYS A 56 7.00 -23.95 26.35
N ALA A 57 7.42 -22.92 27.06
CA ALA A 57 7.84 -22.97 28.45
C ALA A 57 7.22 -21.81 29.23
N PRO A 58 5.95 -21.91 29.63
CA PRO A 58 5.23 -20.84 30.32
C PRO A 58 5.94 -20.48 31.63
N PRO A 59 6.18 -19.18 31.89
CA PRO A 59 6.93 -18.74 33.06
C PRO A 59 6.17 -18.90 34.39
N LYS A 60 4.85 -19.15 34.33
CA LYS A 60 4.01 -19.41 35.50
C LYS A 60 3.18 -20.69 35.30
N GLU A 61 3.08 -21.47 36.35
CA GLU A 61 2.23 -22.66 36.37
C GLU A 61 0.73 -22.27 36.28
N GLY A 62 -0.07 -23.08 35.60
CA GLY A 62 -1.52 -22.86 35.47
C GLY A 62 -1.94 -21.82 34.43
N MET A 63 -1.03 -21.35 33.59
CA MET A 63 -1.38 -20.44 32.49
C MET A 63 -2.28 -21.12 31.45
N ASP A 64 -3.31 -20.41 30.98
CA ASP A 64 -4.17 -20.86 29.89
C ASP A 64 -3.43 -20.76 28.54
N LEU A 65 -2.83 -21.85 28.10
CA LEU A 65 -2.04 -21.89 26.86
C LEU A 65 -2.89 -21.66 25.60
N LYS A 66 -4.20 -21.91 25.64
CA LYS A 66 -5.08 -21.61 24.52
C LYS A 66 -5.22 -20.10 24.35
N LYS A 67 -5.52 -19.38 25.44
CA LYS A 67 -5.58 -17.92 25.43
C LYS A 67 -4.24 -17.31 25.09
N LEU A 68 -3.13 -17.84 25.64
CA LEU A 68 -1.79 -17.36 25.34
C LEU A 68 -1.48 -17.46 23.86
N ARG A 69 -1.85 -18.55 23.20
CA ARG A 69 -1.66 -18.75 21.75
C ARG A 69 -2.45 -17.74 20.92
N GLU A 70 -3.64 -17.36 21.37
CA GLU A 70 -4.46 -16.35 20.69
C GLU A 70 -3.86 -14.92 20.77
N HIS A 71 -2.93 -14.72 21.71
CA HIS A 71 -2.27 -13.43 21.95
C HIS A 71 -0.74 -13.50 21.76
N LEU A 72 -0.30 -14.39 20.89
CA LEU A 72 1.11 -14.57 20.57
C LEU A 72 1.63 -13.43 19.70
N VAL A 73 2.78 -12.87 20.06
CA VAL A 73 3.50 -11.89 19.25
C VAL A 73 4.65 -12.58 18.53
N HIS A 74 4.60 -12.57 17.21
CA HIS A 74 5.70 -13.06 16.37
C HIS A 74 6.77 -11.97 16.26
N LEU A 75 7.87 -12.16 16.97
CA LEU A 75 8.89 -11.14 17.14
C LEU A 75 9.46 -10.60 15.82
N ASP A 76 9.69 -11.47 14.84
CA ASP A 76 10.21 -11.06 13.53
C ASP A 76 9.27 -10.13 12.78
N THR A 77 7.97 -10.47 12.76
CA THR A 77 6.95 -9.63 12.13
C THR A 77 6.73 -8.34 12.90
N PHE A 78 6.70 -8.39 14.24
CA PHE A 78 6.58 -7.20 15.06
C PHE A 78 7.74 -6.23 14.85
N THR A 79 8.98 -6.69 14.91
CA THR A 79 10.16 -5.83 14.69
C THR A 79 10.22 -5.24 13.28
N ALA A 80 9.64 -5.93 12.30
CA ALA A 80 9.49 -5.45 10.94
C ALA A 80 8.30 -4.50 10.76
N SER A 81 7.33 -4.45 11.67
CA SER A 81 6.16 -3.57 11.61
C SER A 81 6.52 -2.09 11.82
N ASP A 82 5.57 -1.20 11.54
CA ASP A 82 5.79 0.25 11.78
C ASP A 82 5.96 0.58 13.25
N HIS A 83 5.29 -0.16 14.13
CA HIS A 83 5.37 0.01 15.57
C HIS A 83 6.45 -0.87 16.26
N GLY A 84 7.24 -1.61 15.48
CA GLY A 84 8.23 -2.57 16.00
C GLY A 84 9.37 -1.96 16.83
N GLN A 85 9.49 -0.62 16.86
CA GLN A 85 10.46 0.10 17.69
C GLN A 85 9.80 0.77 18.92
N MET A 86 8.53 0.49 19.18
CA MET A 86 7.79 1.05 20.31
C MET A 86 7.79 0.08 21.50
N ALA A 87 7.69 0.64 22.69
CA ALA A 87 7.43 -0.15 23.89
C ALA A 87 5.98 -0.68 23.86
N CYS A 88 5.78 -1.93 24.26
CA CYS A 88 4.44 -2.52 24.37
C CYS A 88 3.52 -1.66 25.26
N SER A 89 4.07 -1.11 26.34
CA SER A 89 3.36 -0.22 27.26
C SER A 89 2.90 1.12 26.66
N LYS A 90 3.30 1.47 25.44
CA LYS A 90 2.78 2.66 24.76
C LYS A 90 1.32 2.51 24.32
N CYS A 91 0.91 1.28 24.05
CA CYS A 91 -0.48 0.95 23.68
C CYS A 91 -1.16 0.15 24.79
N HIS A 92 -0.43 -0.79 25.40
CA HIS A 92 -0.90 -1.61 26.52
C HIS A 92 -0.54 -0.90 27.83
N GLY A 93 -1.46 -0.07 28.31
CA GLY A 93 -1.28 0.74 29.51
C GLY A 93 -1.45 -0.06 30.82
N ASP A 94 -2.06 0.59 31.79
CA ASP A 94 -2.24 0.04 33.13
C ASP A 94 -3.02 -1.29 33.13
N GLY A 95 -2.60 -2.21 33.99
CA GLY A 95 -3.22 -3.53 34.14
C GLY A 95 -2.64 -4.63 33.28
N TYR A 96 -1.63 -4.34 32.44
CA TYR A 96 -0.88 -5.35 31.67
C TYR A 96 0.47 -5.73 32.29
N ASP A 97 0.91 -5.04 33.33
CA ASP A 97 2.18 -5.24 34.03
C ASP A 97 2.21 -6.50 34.93
N GLU A 98 1.03 -7.01 35.31
CA GLU A 98 0.91 -8.20 36.13
C GLU A 98 0.12 -9.32 35.42
N HIS A 99 0.37 -10.59 35.77
CA HIS A 99 -0.40 -11.73 35.36
C HIS A 99 -1.07 -12.43 36.56
N PRO A 100 -2.38 -12.74 36.46
CA PRO A 100 -3.29 -12.46 35.34
C PRO A 100 -3.56 -10.99 35.15
N HIS A 101 -3.65 -10.55 33.90
CA HIS A 101 -3.94 -9.15 33.59
C HIS A 101 -5.28 -8.72 34.19
N ALA A 102 -5.40 -7.46 34.58
CA ALA A 102 -6.62 -6.90 35.13
C ALA A 102 -7.79 -7.10 34.14
N ALA A 103 -8.98 -7.43 34.68
CA ALA A 103 -10.15 -7.69 33.84
C ALA A 103 -10.49 -6.54 32.88
N LYS A 104 -10.20 -5.30 33.28
CA LYS A 104 -10.44 -4.08 32.52
C LYS A 104 -9.20 -3.55 31.76
N ALA A 105 -8.10 -4.30 31.74
CA ALA A 105 -6.87 -3.85 31.06
C ALA A 105 -7.12 -3.48 29.59
N ARG A 106 -8.02 -4.16 28.90
CA ARG A 106 -8.39 -3.86 27.51
C ARG A 106 -9.05 -2.50 27.31
N GLU A 107 -9.71 -1.95 28.33
CA GLU A 107 -10.33 -0.62 28.28
C GLU A 107 -9.26 0.50 28.30
N GLY A 108 -8.06 0.20 28.76
CA GLY A 108 -6.91 1.10 28.82
C GLY A 108 -5.95 1.00 27.62
N ILE A 109 -6.30 0.28 26.56
CA ILE A 109 -5.49 0.27 25.34
C ILE A 109 -5.62 1.62 24.64
N SER A 110 -4.47 2.26 24.35
CA SER A 110 -4.45 3.53 23.63
C SER A 110 -5.06 3.41 22.25
N GLU A 111 -5.90 4.36 21.89
CA GLU A 111 -6.53 4.41 20.59
C GLU A 111 -5.57 4.98 19.52
N CYS A 112 -5.78 4.59 18.26
CA CYS A 112 -4.91 5.04 17.15
C CYS A 112 -4.88 6.56 17.01
N GLN A 113 -5.99 7.23 17.30
CA GLN A 113 -6.15 8.67 17.22
C GLN A 113 -5.33 9.44 18.27
N ASP A 114 -4.95 8.83 19.39
CA ASP A 114 -4.12 9.48 20.41
C ASP A 114 -2.77 9.93 19.85
N CYS A 115 -2.23 9.16 18.89
CA CYS A 115 -0.98 9.48 18.20
C CYS A 115 -1.22 9.97 16.76
N HIS A 116 -2.26 9.49 16.08
CA HIS A 116 -2.52 9.73 14.66
C HIS A 116 -3.69 10.68 14.40
N ALA A 117 -3.99 11.61 15.29
CA ALA A 117 -5.19 12.46 15.27
C ALA A 117 -5.57 13.06 13.90
N ARG A 118 -4.62 13.66 13.18
CA ARG A 118 -4.90 14.28 11.87
C ARG A 118 -5.27 13.25 10.78
N LYS A 119 -4.60 12.10 10.78
CA LYS A 119 -4.89 11.03 9.85
C LYS A 119 -6.23 10.39 10.20
N ALA A 120 -6.45 10.11 11.50
CA ALA A 120 -7.66 9.50 12.03
C ALA A 120 -8.91 10.29 11.64
N MET A 121 -8.98 11.58 11.92
CA MET A 121 -10.14 12.43 11.59
C MET A 121 -10.54 12.39 10.10
N ARG A 122 -9.57 12.25 9.19
CA ARG A 122 -9.87 12.13 7.76
C ARG A 122 -10.36 10.73 7.43
N ILE A 123 -9.72 9.73 7.99
CA ILE A 123 -10.03 8.31 7.77
C ILE A 123 -11.40 7.97 8.32
N GLU A 124 -11.74 8.45 9.52
CA GLU A 124 -13.06 8.28 10.13
C GLU A 124 -14.17 8.80 9.24
N ARG A 125 -14.04 10.01 8.72
CA ARG A 125 -15.05 10.57 7.77
C ARG A 125 -15.21 9.77 6.48
N GLN A 126 -14.18 9.03 6.05
CA GLN A 126 -14.28 8.11 4.92
C GLN A 126 -14.89 6.78 5.36
N PHE A 127 -14.44 6.27 6.52
CA PHE A 127 -14.92 5.02 7.08
C PHE A 127 -16.41 5.08 7.43
N ASP A 128 -16.92 6.20 7.94
CA ASP A 128 -18.35 6.41 8.24
C ASP A 128 -19.26 6.19 7.00
N LYS A 129 -18.71 6.30 5.80
CA LYS A 129 -19.43 6.01 4.55
C LYS A 129 -19.19 4.59 4.03
N SER A 130 -18.40 3.82 4.75
CA SER A 130 -18.06 2.45 4.40
C SER A 130 -19.21 1.50 4.71
N VAL A 131 -19.35 0.46 3.88
CA VAL A 131 -20.31 -0.64 4.17
C VAL A 131 -20.04 -1.35 5.48
N HIS A 132 -18.79 -1.29 5.98
CA HIS A 132 -18.45 -1.85 7.27
C HIS A 132 -18.96 -0.98 8.43
N ALA A 133 -18.85 0.34 8.33
CA ALA A 133 -19.43 1.24 9.32
C ALA A 133 -20.96 1.18 9.33
N GLU A 134 -21.58 1.10 8.14
CA GLU A 134 -23.03 0.99 8.00
C GLU A 134 -23.61 -0.27 8.67
N ASN A 135 -22.89 -1.39 8.59
CA ASN A 135 -23.41 -2.70 9.04
C ASN A 135 -22.80 -3.19 10.36
N LEU A 136 -21.65 -2.66 10.79
CA LEU A 136 -20.82 -3.21 11.88
C LEU A 136 -20.27 -2.13 12.83
N SER A 137 -20.87 -0.94 12.90
CA SER A 137 -20.33 0.24 13.60
C SER A 137 -19.88 -0.03 15.04
N ASP A 138 -20.62 -0.86 15.77
CA ASP A 138 -20.39 -1.09 17.20
C ASP A 138 -19.22 -2.04 17.49
N THR A 139 -18.76 -2.79 16.50
CA THR A 139 -17.75 -3.85 16.67
C THR A 139 -16.52 -3.65 15.79
N PHE A 140 -16.59 -2.71 14.84
CA PHE A 140 -15.55 -2.52 13.84
C PHE A 140 -14.67 -1.32 14.20
N THR A 141 -13.40 -1.59 14.49
CA THR A 141 -12.41 -0.56 14.85
C THR A 141 -11.26 -0.55 13.84
N CYS A 142 -10.37 0.43 13.93
CA CYS A 142 -9.15 0.47 13.12
C CYS A 142 -8.36 -0.85 13.25
N ALA A 143 -8.26 -1.41 14.46
CA ALA A 143 -7.55 -2.66 14.73
C ALA A 143 -8.24 -3.91 14.15
N THR A 144 -9.49 -3.81 13.70
CA THR A 144 -10.17 -4.93 13.01
C THR A 144 -9.53 -5.21 11.65
N CYS A 145 -9.04 -4.15 10.98
CA CYS A 145 -8.33 -4.26 9.70
C CYS A 145 -6.82 -4.15 9.86
N HIS A 146 -6.35 -3.29 10.76
CA HIS A 146 -4.94 -2.96 10.92
C HIS A 146 -4.37 -3.59 12.19
N ASP A 147 -3.67 -4.71 12.04
CA ASP A 147 -2.91 -5.28 13.16
C ASP A 147 -1.61 -4.49 13.36
N PRO A 148 -1.49 -3.70 14.44
CA PRO A 148 -0.31 -2.88 14.69
C PRO A 148 0.96 -3.69 14.95
N HIS A 149 0.83 -4.99 15.25
CA HIS A 149 1.97 -5.86 15.49
C HIS A 149 2.64 -6.39 14.23
N VAL A 150 1.95 -6.33 13.07
CA VAL A 150 2.48 -6.92 11.83
C VAL A 150 2.48 -5.96 10.64
N MET A 151 1.64 -4.93 10.66
CA MET A 151 1.53 -4.04 9.50
C MET A 151 2.74 -3.14 9.31
N ALA A 152 3.16 -3.01 8.04
CA ALA A 152 4.19 -2.09 7.62
C ALA A 152 3.70 -1.24 6.43
N VAL A 153 4.05 0.05 6.43
CA VAL A 153 3.73 0.95 5.31
C VAL A 153 4.44 0.53 4.02
N ALA A 154 3.84 0.87 2.89
CA ALA A 154 4.36 0.52 1.57
C ALA A 154 5.83 0.96 1.36
N THR A 155 6.21 2.13 1.89
CA THR A 155 7.59 2.63 1.82
C THR A 155 8.60 1.77 2.58
N LYS A 156 8.17 1.01 3.57
CA LYS A 156 9.00 0.08 4.34
C LYS A 156 9.06 -1.29 3.68
N LEU A 157 7.94 -1.77 3.16
CA LEU A 157 7.86 -3.05 2.45
C LEU A 157 8.61 -3.04 1.12
N ARG A 158 8.56 -1.92 0.37
CA ARG A 158 9.23 -1.67 -0.92
C ARG A 158 8.90 -2.64 -2.06
N ASP A 159 8.41 -3.81 -1.77
CA ASP A 159 8.05 -4.86 -2.73
C ASP A 159 6.55 -4.77 -3.04
N PRO A 160 6.13 -4.48 -4.28
CA PRO A 160 4.72 -4.38 -4.67
C PRO A 160 3.91 -5.65 -4.36
N HIS A 161 4.51 -6.83 -4.54
CA HIS A 161 3.82 -8.07 -4.25
C HIS A 161 3.59 -8.27 -2.75
N LYS A 162 4.54 -7.86 -1.92
CA LYS A 162 4.37 -7.88 -0.46
C LYS A 162 3.32 -6.88 0.01
N ILE A 163 3.29 -5.68 -0.59
CA ILE A 163 2.27 -4.66 -0.32
C ILE A 163 0.88 -5.21 -0.67
N VAL A 164 0.72 -5.76 -1.88
CA VAL A 164 -0.56 -6.34 -2.31
C VAL A 164 -0.96 -7.51 -1.42
N ALA A 165 -0.04 -8.39 -1.09
CA ALA A 165 -0.31 -9.55 -0.23
C ALA A 165 -0.75 -9.12 1.18
N GLN A 166 -0.06 -8.16 1.79
CA GLN A 166 -0.42 -7.61 3.09
C GLN A 166 -1.81 -6.96 3.06
N ASP A 167 -2.03 -6.06 2.10
CA ASP A 167 -3.27 -5.30 2.03
C ASP A 167 -4.47 -6.19 1.68
N ASN A 168 -4.28 -7.20 0.83
CA ASN A 168 -5.35 -8.18 0.53
C ASN A 168 -5.64 -9.10 1.71
N LYS A 169 -4.60 -9.47 2.48
CA LYS A 169 -4.79 -10.30 3.68
C LYS A 169 -5.76 -9.65 4.68
N ILE A 170 -5.73 -8.33 4.85
CA ILE A 170 -6.66 -7.59 5.70
C ILE A 170 -8.12 -7.95 5.38
N CYS A 171 -8.46 -8.01 4.09
CA CYS A 171 -9.80 -8.34 3.65
C CYS A 171 -10.08 -9.86 3.76
N LEU A 172 -9.11 -10.68 3.31
CA LEU A 172 -9.26 -12.13 3.22
C LEU A 172 -9.31 -12.82 4.59
N ASP A 173 -8.73 -12.22 5.62
CA ASP A 173 -8.82 -12.75 6.99
C ASP A 173 -10.26 -12.92 7.47
N CYS A 174 -11.20 -12.09 6.95
CA CYS A 174 -12.63 -12.25 7.18
C CYS A 174 -13.35 -12.79 5.93
N HIS A 175 -13.11 -12.21 4.75
CA HIS A 175 -13.84 -12.55 3.52
C HIS A 175 -13.45 -13.91 2.92
N ASP A 176 -12.38 -14.53 3.39
CA ASP A 176 -12.01 -15.92 3.03
C ASP A 176 -11.98 -16.88 4.24
N SER A 177 -12.61 -16.49 5.34
CA SER A 177 -12.74 -17.30 6.55
C SER A 177 -14.19 -17.38 7.00
N ASP A 178 -14.80 -18.55 6.94
CA ASP A 178 -16.18 -18.75 7.39
C ASP A 178 -16.34 -18.44 8.89
N ILE A 179 -15.33 -18.76 9.70
CA ILE A 179 -15.35 -18.52 11.15
C ILE A 179 -15.28 -17.02 11.46
N ALA A 180 -14.33 -16.32 10.86
CA ALA A 180 -14.14 -14.89 11.09
C ALA A 180 -15.33 -14.09 10.54
N PHE A 181 -15.83 -14.45 9.37
CA PHE A 181 -17.01 -13.82 8.78
C PHE A 181 -18.25 -14.01 9.64
N ALA A 182 -18.53 -15.24 10.10
CA ALA A 182 -19.69 -15.53 10.94
C ALA A 182 -19.63 -14.81 12.31
N LYS A 183 -18.43 -14.57 12.83
CA LYS A 183 -18.23 -13.81 14.07
C LYS A 183 -18.65 -12.35 13.92
N MET A 184 -18.43 -11.76 12.74
CA MET A 184 -18.69 -10.34 12.46
C MET A 184 -20.04 -10.11 11.76
N ALA A 185 -20.62 -11.14 11.10
CA ALA A 185 -21.86 -10.98 10.35
C ALA A 185 -23.06 -10.78 11.29
N PRO A 186 -23.80 -9.65 11.19
CA PRO A 186 -24.88 -9.33 12.13
C PRO A 186 -26.02 -10.38 12.10
N ASP A 187 -26.32 -10.96 10.95
CA ASP A 187 -27.40 -11.93 10.77
C ASP A 187 -26.90 -13.36 10.58
N LYS A 188 -25.65 -13.66 10.93
CA LYS A 188 -25.03 -14.97 10.73
C LYS A 188 -25.20 -15.55 9.32
N LYS A 189 -25.24 -14.69 8.31
CA LYS A 189 -25.33 -15.08 6.91
C LYS A 189 -24.09 -15.88 6.52
N LYS A 190 -24.27 -16.86 5.65
CA LYS A 190 -23.15 -17.61 5.08
C LYS A 190 -22.29 -16.65 4.25
N ARG A 191 -20.98 -16.72 4.43
CA ARG A 191 -20.01 -15.99 3.62
C ARG A 191 -20.17 -16.39 2.13
N PRO A 192 -20.32 -15.43 1.21
CA PRO A 192 -20.25 -15.73 -0.22
C PRO A 192 -18.82 -16.16 -0.59
N PRO A 193 -18.65 -17.25 -1.38
CA PRO A 193 -17.32 -17.66 -1.83
C PRO A 193 -16.70 -16.56 -2.68
N ILE A 194 -15.45 -16.17 -2.36
CA ILE A 194 -14.82 -15.01 -2.98
C ILE A 194 -14.51 -15.24 -4.46
N ASP A 195 -14.19 -16.46 -4.87
CA ASP A 195 -13.99 -16.84 -6.25
C ASP A 195 -15.27 -16.70 -7.07
N ASP A 196 -16.40 -17.14 -6.52
CA ASP A 196 -17.71 -17.14 -7.22
C ASP A 196 -18.22 -15.72 -7.47
N ILE A 197 -18.01 -14.81 -6.53
CA ILE A 197 -18.43 -13.40 -6.68
C ILE A 197 -17.52 -12.57 -7.59
N HIS A 198 -16.36 -13.10 -7.95
CA HIS A 198 -15.40 -12.48 -8.85
C HIS A 198 -15.20 -13.27 -10.17
N ASP A 199 -16.09 -14.21 -10.51
CA ASP A 199 -16.02 -15.02 -11.73
C ASP A 199 -16.07 -14.18 -13.02
N TRP A 200 -16.68 -13.00 -12.95
CA TRP A 200 -16.71 -12.02 -14.04
C TRP A 200 -15.32 -11.43 -14.38
N LEU A 201 -14.34 -11.51 -13.46
CA LEU A 201 -13.00 -10.95 -13.63
C LEU A 201 -12.07 -11.97 -14.31
N PRO A 202 -11.62 -11.75 -15.54
CA PRO A 202 -10.71 -12.67 -16.21
C PRO A 202 -9.35 -12.71 -15.48
N ASN A 203 -8.76 -13.90 -15.40
CA ASN A 203 -7.48 -14.12 -14.71
C ASN A 203 -7.47 -13.64 -13.25
N THR A 204 -8.53 -13.87 -12.52
CA THR A 204 -8.78 -13.43 -11.14
C THR A 204 -7.56 -13.64 -10.23
N ARG A 205 -6.91 -14.79 -10.30
CA ARG A 205 -5.72 -15.11 -9.48
C ARG A 205 -4.52 -14.22 -9.77
N LEU A 206 -4.36 -13.75 -11.03
CA LEU A 206 -3.29 -12.81 -11.37
C LEU A 206 -3.61 -11.41 -10.86
N HIS A 207 -4.88 -10.99 -10.93
CA HIS A 207 -5.33 -9.73 -10.35
C HIS A 207 -5.07 -9.70 -8.83
N TRP A 208 -5.39 -10.76 -8.12
CA TRP A 208 -5.18 -10.81 -6.66
C TRP A 208 -3.71 -10.78 -6.23
N LYS A 209 -2.79 -11.17 -7.10
CA LYS A 209 -1.34 -11.05 -6.87
C LYS A 209 -0.77 -9.66 -7.19
N ALA A 210 -1.46 -8.90 -8.04
CA ALA A 210 -0.97 -7.63 -8.56
C ALA A 210 -1.81 -6.41 -8.15
N VAL A 211 -3.05 -6.62 -7.68
CA VAL A 211 -4.03 -5.56 -7.39
C VAL A 211 -4.60 -5.75 -5.99
N ARG A 212 -4.68 -4.67 -5.23
CA ARG A 212 -5.30 -4.68 -3.90
C ARG A 212 -6.82 -4.67 -4.04
N CYS A 213 -7.52 -5.37 -3.16
CA CYS A 213 -8.99 -5.36 -3.12
C CYS A 213 -9.58 -3.94 -3.08
N VAL A 214 -8.93 -3.07 -2.32
CA VAL A 214 -9.30 -1.67 -2.17
C VAL A 214 -9.21 -0.83 -3.45
N GLU A 215 -8.48 -1.27 -4.48
CA GLU A 215 -8.43 -0.54 -5.76
C GLU A 215 -9.77 -0.55 -6.48
N CYS A 216 -10.53 -1.64 -6.35
CA CYS A 216 -11.86 -1.76 -6.91
C CYS A 216 -12.95 -1.39 -5.90
N HIS A 217 -12.72 -1.63 -4.61
CA HIS A 217 -13.70 -1.47 -3.55
C HIS A 217 -13.62 -0.14 -2.81
N THR A 218 -12.93 0.88 -3.34
CA THR A 218 -12.95 2.25 -2.83
C THR A 218 -13.14 3.25 -3.97
N PRO A 219 -13.70 4.45 -3.71
CA PRO A 219 -13.81 5.49 -4.71
C PRO A 219 -12.45 5.85 -5.29
N THR A 220 -12.40 6.07 -6.61
CA THR A 220 -11.22 6.59 -7.27
C THR A 220 -11.15 8.10 -7.03
N GLU A 221 -10.41 8.53 -6.03
CA GLU A 221 -10.17 9.94 -5.77
C GLU A 221 -8.94 10.39 -6.58
N ASP A 222 -8.93 11.67 -7.00
CA ASP A 222 -7.77 12.30 -7.64
C ASP A 222 -6.55 12.37 -6.72
N LYS A 223 -6.77 12.17 -5.42
CA LYS A 223 -5.73 12.14 -4.41
C LYS A 223 -5.10 10.76 -4.31
N LEU A 224 -3.81 10.77 -4.21
CA LEU A 224 -2.93 9.61 -4.15
C LEU A 224 -3.01 8.78 -2.86
N SER A 225 -3.86 9.18 -1.91
CA SER A 225 -4.13 8.43 -0.70
C SER A 225 -5.33 7.51 -0.92
N LEU A 226 -5.18 6.26 -0.50
CA LEU A 226 -6.26 5.29 -0.50
C LEU A 226 -7.43 5.78 0.36
N SER A 227 -8.65 5.64 -0.13
CA SER A 227 -9.86 5.93 0.65
C SER A 227 -10.18 4.78 1.60
N HIS A 228 -10.76 5.10 2.76
CA HIS A 228 -11.32 4.13 3.70
C HIS A 228 -12.85 3.97 3.55
N GLU A 229 -13.43 4.60 2.54
CA GLU A 229 -14.80 4.36 2.12
C GLU A 229 -14.88 3.04 1.35
N ILE A 230 -14.97 1.92 2.07
CA ILE A 230 -15.10 0.60 1.44
C ILE A 230 -16.51 0.45 0.86
N GLN A 231 -16.57 0.20 -0.42
CA GLN A 231 -17.80 0.11 -1.19
C GLN A 231 -18.25 -1.34 -1.38
N ASN A 232 -19.57 -1.53 -1.44
CA ASN A 232 -20.16 -2.81 -1.76
C ASN A 232 -19.90 -3.20 -3.23
N LYS A 233 -20.25 -4.46 -3.59
CA LYS A 233 -20.06 -5.02 -4.94
C LYS A 233 -20.73 -4.21 -6.06
N ASP A 234 -21.80 -3.47 -5.76
CA ASP A 234 -22.57 -2.75 -6.78
C ASP A 234 -21.92 -1.42 -7.17
N LYS A 235 -21.15 -0.85 -6.24
CA LYS A 235 -20.37 0.38 -6.44
C LYS A 235 -18.90 0.11 -6.80
N ALA A 236 -18.46 -1.14 -6.71
CA ALA A 236 -17.07 -1.51 -7.02
C ALA A 236 -16.72 -1.22 -8.49
N GLU A 237 -15.49 -0.79 -8.74
CA GLU A 237 -14.99 -0.51 -10.08
C GLU A 237 -14.81 -1.82 -10.87
N LYS A 238 -15.59 -1.98 -11.93
CA LYS A 238 -15.60 -3.18 -12.78
C LYS A 238 -15.12 -2.92 -14.21
N LYS A 239 -14.82 -1.65 -14.56
CA LYS A 239 -14.42 -1.30 -15.92
C LYS A 239 -12.94 -1.60 -16.12
N CYS A 240 -12.63 -2.54 -17.01
CA CYS A 240 -11.24 -2.90 -17.35
C CYS A 240 -10.42 -1.68 -17.79
N ALA A 241 -11.04 -0.74 -18.49
CA ALA A 241 -10.41 0.49 -18.96
C ALA A 241 -9.94 1.41 -17.82
N SER A 242 -10.53 1.33 -16.64
CA SER A 242 -10.10 2.14 -15.48
C SER A 242 -8.68 1.83 -15.03
N CYS A 243 -8.18 0.62 -15.30
CA CYS A 243 -6.81 0.20 -15.01
C CYS A 243 -5.99 -0.02 -16.29
N HIS A 244 -6.58 -0.59 -17.34
CA HIS A 244 -5.89 -1.02 -18.55
C HIS A 244 -5.84 0.05 -19.65
N THR A 245 -5.89 1.32 -19.30
CA THR A 245 -5.66 2.43 -20.23
C THR A 245 -4.37 3.17 -19.91
N ALA A 246 -3.76 3.77 -20.94
CA ALA A 246 -2.47 4.45 -20.83
C ALA A 246 -2.43 5.59 -19.78
N ASN A 247 -3.56 6.19 -19.46
CA ASN A 247 -3.67 7.34 -18.56
C ASN A 247 -4.57 7.07 -17.34
N SER A 248 -4.69 5.81 -16.90
CA SER A 248 -5.59 5.52 -15.80
C SER A 248 -5.04 6.01 -14.45
N SER A 249 -5.88 6.70 -13.67
CA SER A 249 -5.56 7.15 -12.32
C SER A 249 -5.30 5.98 -11.36
N LEU A 250 -6.01 4.87 -11.54
CA LEU A 250 -5.81 3.63 -10.78
C LEU A 250 -4.46 3.00 -11.07
N ASN A 251 -4.06 2.92 -12.33
CA ASN A 251 -2.75 2.43 -12.71
C ASN A 251 -1.63 3.33 -12.15
N ALA A 252 -1.82 4.66 -12.22
CA ALA A 252 -0.89 5.62 -11.62
C ALA A 252 -0.78 5.44 -10.10
N ARG A 253 -1.87 5.17 -9.39
CA ARG A 253 -1.90 4.94 -7.95
C ARG A 253 -1.18 3.65 -7.57
N LEU A 254 -1.43 2.55 -8.29
CA LEU A 254 -0.84 1.24 -8.03
C LEU A 254 0.70 1.24 -8.25
N TYR A 255 1.17 1.92 -9.31
CA TYR A 255 2.59 1.94 -9.66
C TYR A 255 3.35 3.18 -9.18
N ARG A 256 2.70 4.10 -8.48
CA ARG A 256 3.34 5.33 -8.03
C ARG A 256 4.56 5.11 -7.15
N HIS A 257 4.49 4.15 -6.27
CA HIS A 257 5.62 3.82 -5.39
C HIS A 257 6.84 3.39 -6.22
N LEU A 258 6.63 2.52 -7.22
CA LEU A 258 7.67 2.12 -8.16
C LEU A 258 8.23 3.31 -8.94
N GLN A 259 7.37 4.22 -9.40
CA GLN A 259 7.80 5.42 -10.12
C GLN A 259 8.67 6.35 -9.26
N THR A 260 8.33 6.51 -7.98
CA THR A 260 9.11 7.34 -7.07
C THR A 260 10.48 6.71 -6.78
N GLU A 261 10.54 5.40 -6.63
CA GLU A 261 11.82 4.68 -6.48
C GLU A 261 12.69 4.79 -7.73
N GLU A 262 12.11 4.62 -8.92
CA GLU A 262 12.83 4.75 -10.17
C GLU A 262 13.34 6.16 -10.41
N GLN A 263 12.53 7.18 -10.12
CA GLN A 263 12.96 8.59 -10.19
C GLN A 263 14.13 8.87 -9.25
N ASN A 264 14.08 8.34 -8.04
CA ASN A 264 15.16 8.50 -7.06
C ASN A 264 16.43 7.75 -7.46
N LYS A 265 16.29 6.59 -8.13
CA LYS A 265 17.41 5.74 -8.51
C LYS A 265 18.06 6.13 -9.84
N TYR A 266 17.28 6.58 -10.81
CA TYR A 266 17.73 6.79 -12.18
C TYR A 266 17.60 8.26 -12.66
N GLY A 267 16.99 9.14 -11.87
CA GLY A 267 16.79 10.55 -12.19
C GLY A 267 15.69 10.84 -13.22
N PHE A 268 15.02 9.80 -13.75
CA PHE A 268 13.87 9.93 -14.64
C PHE A 268 12.85 8.82 -14.43
N ILE A 269 11.58 9.13 -14.73
CA ILE A 269 10.49 8.16 -14.60
C ILE A 269 10.26 7.52 -15.97
N ASN A 270 10.63 6.28 -16.14
CA ASN A 270 10.14 5.47 -17.23
C ASN A 270 10.02 3.98 -16.83
N SER A 271 9.16 3.75 -15.82
CA SER A 271 8.83 2.42 -15.31
C SER A 271 8.36 1.45 -16.42
N VAL A 272 7.75 1.99 -17.48
CA VAL A 272 7.25 1.19 -18.60
C VAL A 272 8.37 0.62 -19.46
N ILE A 273 9.49 1.31 -19.61
CA ILE A 273 10.66 0.80 -20.36
C ILE A 273 11.45 -0.21 -19.52
N LEU A 274 11.45 -0.07 -18.20
CA LEU A 274 12.27 -0.89 -17.30
C LEU A 274 11.48 -2.07 -16.69
N SER A 275 10.16 -2.10 -16.81
CA SER A 275 9.33 -3.22 -16.35
C SER A 275 9.20 -4.30 -17.42
N ASN A 276 9.23 -5.57 -17.01
CA ASN A 276 9.04 -6.74 -17.88
C ASN A 276 7.63 -6.85 -18.50
N SER A 277 6.77 -5.86 -18.30
CA SER A 277 5.37 -5.80 -18.75
C SER A 277 5.13 -4.72 -19.80
N TYR A 278 6.16 -4.36 -20.57
CA TYR A 278 6.01 -3.40 -21.67
C TYR A 278 5.09 -3.94 -22.77
N VAL A 279 4.06 -3.20 -23.08
CA VAL A 279 3.18 -3.45 -24.23
C VAL A 279 3.38 -2.33 -25.24
N VAL A 280 3.74 -2.67 -26.49
CA VAL A 280 3.92 -1.67 -27.56
C VAL A 280 2.63 -0.89 -27.78
N GLY A 281 2.71 0.44 -27.73
CA GLY A 281 1.55 1.33 -27.87
C GLY A 281 0.75 1.57 -26.59
N ALA A 282 1.26 1.13 -25.43
CA ALA A 282 0.62 1.34 -24.12
C ALA A 282 1.49 2.19 -23.16
N THR A 283 2.27 3.13 -23.69
CA THR A 283 3.00 4.09 -22.86
C THR A 283 2.06 5.22 -22.40
N ARG A 284 2.48 5.99 -21.39
CA ARG A 284 1.72 7.17 -20.95
C ARG A 284 1.93 8.41 -21.83
N ASN A 285 2.75 8.28 -22.87
CA ASN A 285 3.09 9.38 -23.76
C ASN A 285 2.59 9.07 -25.17
N PRO A 286 1.51 9.73 -25.64
CA PRO A 286 0.94 9.49 -26.98
C PRO A 286 1.95 9.66 -28.12
N SER A 287 2.90 10.58 -27.99
CA SER A 287 3.94 10.77 -29.00
C SER A 287 4.93 9.59 -29.06
N LEU A 288 5.26 9.04 -27.90
CA LEU A 288 6.12 7.86 -27.79
C LEU A 288 5.42 6.62 -28.36
N ASP A 289 4.14 6.45 -28.04
CA ASP A 289 3.31 5.37 -28.58
C ASP A 289 3.24 5.41 -30.10
N LEU A 290 3.03 6.60 -30.67
CA LEU A 290 3.01 6.79 -32.12
C LEU A 290 4.38 6.44 -32.75
N ILE A 291 5.48 6.91 -32.16
CA ILE A 291 6.84 6.59 -32.65
C ILE A 291 7.08 5.09 -32.63
N LEU A 292 6.72 4.40 -31.56
CA LEU A 292 6.91 2.96 -31.40
C LEU A 292 6.07 2.17 -32.41
N ILE A 293 4.81 2.58 -32.65
CA ILE A 293 3.96 1.96 -33.65
C ILE A 293 4.56 2.15 -35.06
N VAL A 294 5.01 3.36 -35.38
CA VAL A 294 5.66 3.65 -36.68
C VAL A 294 6.90 2.80 -36.87
N LEU A 295 7.78 2.72 -35.87
CA LEU A 295 8.99 1.88 -35.92
C LEU A 295 8.64 0.40 -36.07
N PHE A 296 7.65 -0.09 -35.36
CA PHE A 296 7.19 -1.48 -35.50
C PHE A 296 6.68 -1.78 -36.90
N VAL A 297 5.80 -0.93 -37.44
CA VAL A 297 5.27 -1.08 -38.81
C VAL A 297 6.39 -1.00 -39.82
N ALA A 298 7.31 -0.04 -39.71
CA ALA A 298 8.46 0.08 -40.59
C ALA A 298 9.34 -1.19 -40.60
N THR A 299 9.57 -1.77 -39.42
CA THR A 299 10.33 -3.01 -39.27
C THR A 299 9.62 -4.17 -39.98
N VAL A 300 8.32 -4.34 -39.77
CA VAL A 300 7.52 -5.40 -40.42
C VAL A 300 7.53 -5.23 -41.93
N VAL A 301 7.31 -4.02 -42.45
CA VAL A 301 7.36 -3.73 -43.88
C VAL A 301 8.74 -4.03 -44.47
N GLY A 302 9.81 -3.63 -43.76
CA GLY A 302 11.19 -3.90 -44.15
C GLY A 302 11.48 -5.40 -44.24
N VAL A 303 11.07 -6.18 -43.27
CA VAL A 303 11.26 -7.66 -43.27
C VAL A 303 10.48 -8.31 -44.41
N ILE A 304 9.20 -7.94 -44.60
CA ILE A 304 8.38 -8.46 -45.69
C ILE A 304 8.97 -8.07 -47.05
N GLY A 305 9.35 -6.79 -47.24
CA GLY A 305 9.97 -6.28 -48.44
C GLY A 305 11.27 -7.01 -48.79
N HIS A 306 12.15 -7.19 -47.81
CA HIS A 306 13.38 -7.95 -47.98
C HIS A 306 13.10 -9.42 -48.37
N GLY A 307 12.13 -10.06 -47.73
CA GLY A 307 11.71 -11.43 -48.08
C GLY A 307 11.19 -11.55 -49.52
N LEU A 308 10.35 -10.63 -49.95
CA LEU A 308 9.84 -10.58 -51.33
C LEU A 308 10.96 -10.39 -52.36
N VAL A 309 11.85 -9.42 -52.15
CA VAL A 309 13.02 -9.18 -53.02
C VAL A 309 13.86 -10.45 -53.12
N ARG A 310 14.12 -11.12 -52.01
CA ARG A 310 14.88 -12.38 -51.99
C ARG A 310 14.21 -13.47 -52.77
N ILE A 311 12.89 -13.64 -52.65
CA ILE A 311 12.12 -14.64 -53.41
C ILE A 311 12.19 -14.34 -54.91
N ILE A 312 11.95 -13.09 -55.32
CA ILE A 312 11.97 -12.65 -56.70
C ILE A 312 13.37 -12.86 -57.29
N THR A 313 14.41 -12.40 -56.64
CA THR A 313 15.80 -12.55 -57.14
C THR A 313 16.23 -14.00 -57.26
N THR A 314 15.80 -14.84 -56.30
CA THR A 314 16.08 -16.29 -56.34
C THR A 314 15.36 -16.96 -57.54
N ARG A 315 14.10 -16.59 -57.80
CA ARG A 315 13.35 -17.10 -58.96
C ARG A 315 13.96 -16.65 -60.27
N LEU A 316 14.33 -15.38 -60.39
CA LEU A 316 14.99 -14.85 -61.60
C LEU A 316 16.36 -15.49 -61.88
N ARG A 317 17.15 -15.78 -60.86
CA ARG A 317 18.43 -16.49 -61.01
C ARG A 317 18.23 -17.96 -61.44
N ARG A 318 17.19 -18.62 -60.94
CA ARG A 318 16.87 -20.00 -61.36
C ARG A 318 16.41 -20.06 -62.84
N SER A 319 15.62 -19.10 -63.31
CA SER A 319 15.18 -19.02 -64.70
C SER A 319 16.37 -18.82 -65.62
N LYS A 320 17.35 -17.95 -65.28
CA LYS A 320 18.55 -17.72 -66.08
C LYS A 320 19.55 -18.91 -66.18
N ASN A 321 19.45 -19.86 -65.26
CA ASN A 321 20.33 -21.06 -65.29
C ASN A 321 19.68 -22.26 -65.97
N HIS A 322 18.49 -22.14 -66.59
CA HIS A 322 17.79 -23.15 -67.35
C HIS A 322 17.69 -22.84 -68.82
N ASP A 323 18.15 -21.66 -69.28
CA ASP A 323 18.41 -21.27 -70.65
C ASP A 323 19.92 -21.39 -70.96
#